data_8e20cef84025e131f6ef1856d16dbfd5
#
_entry.id   8e20cef84025e131f6ef1856d16dbfd5
#
_cell.length_a   1.000
_cell.length_b   1.000
_cell.length_c   1.000
_cell.angle_alpha   90.00
_cell.angle_beta   90.00
_cell.angle_gamma   90.00
#
_symmetry.space_group_name_H-M   'P 1'
#
loop_
_entity.id
_entity.type
_entity.pdbx_description
1 polymer ?
#
loop_
_entity_poly.entity_id
_entity_poly.type
_entity_poly.pdbx_seq_one_letter_code
_entity_poly.pdbx_strand_id
1 'polypeptide(L)'
;MKSTIGFIFVLLTVFFPVQAQRPEVTITLNESFFDSVLDALFQNAGPIEFAIASNGTQNFQQSKQALSFGESSNRSCKEVIQLQRENNGVRTAVRFREGKILAPLVFAGNYNPPFVGCVSFAGYAETSIDLEFDQQNQRLIARARVLNVSLNGTGGVGGSVIANLVQGSIDKRINPIEIFRMERLSFLVPVQNTGGLRMKAVGVRHDVDNGLLRIHVAYEFAK
;
A
#
# COMPACT_ATOMS: atom_id res chain seq x y z
N MET A 1 36.50 14.21 -74.49
CA MET A 1 35.93 14.93 -73.36
C MET A 1 35.39 13.88 -72.38
N LYS A 2 36.12 13.61 -71.30
CA LYS A 2 35.73 12.65 -70.25
C LYS A 2 35.29 13.45 -69.03
N SER A 3 33.99 13.39 -68.68
CA SER A 3 33.41 14.02 -67.52
C SER A 3 33.50 13.03 -66.33
N THR A 4 34.28 13.39 -65.32
CA THR A 4 34.42 12.68 -64.06
C THR A 4 33.45 13.28 -63.06
N ILE A 5 32.36 12.52 -62.74
CA ILE A 5 31.41 12.87 -61.66
C ILE A 5 31.99 12.41 -60.35
N GLY A 6 32.43 13.37 -59.53
CA GLY A 6 32.88 13.08 -58.16
C GLY A 6 31.69 12.88 -57.22
N PHE A 7 31.60 11.69 -56.62
CA PHE A 7 30.59 11.31 -55.68
C PHE A 7 31.06 11.77 -54.24
N ILE A 8 30.51 12.86 -53.76
CA ILE A 8 30.79 13.32 -52.38
C ILE A 8 29.90 12.53 -51.41
N PHE A 9 30.53 11.63 -50.68
CA PHE A 9 29.87 10.82 -49.62
C PHE A 9 29.83 11.68 -48.34
N VAL A 10 28.71 12.33 -48.08
CA VAL A 10 28.48 13.05 -46.80
C VAL A 10 28.22 12.05 -45.71
N LEU A 11 29.19 11.79 -44.86
CA LEU A 11 29.07 10.91 -43.69
C LEU A 11 28.29 11.68 -42.59
N LEU A 12 26.99 11.44 -42.51
CA LEU A 12 26.13 11.98 -41.44
C LEU A 12 26.42 11.20 -40.17
N THR A 13 27.28 11.72 -39.29
CA THR A 13 27.50 11.18 -37.94
C THR A 13 26.30 11.53 -37.07
N VAL A 14 25.41 10.56 -36.87
CA VAL A 14 24.29 10.67 -35.91
C VAL A 14 24.85 10.57 -34.51
N PHE A 15 24.98 11.68 -33.81
CA PHE A 15 25.28 11.71 -32.38
C PHE A 15 24.04 11.25 -31.61
N PHE A 16 24.00 10.00 -31.19
CA PHE A 16 23.05 9.56 -30.17
C PHE A 16 23.54 10.09 -28.82
N PRO A 17 22.75 10.86 -28.10
CA PRO A 17 23.09 11.22 -26.73
C PRO A 17 23.10 9.94 -25.90
N VAL A 18 24.27 9.51 -25.44
CA VAL A 18 24.38 8.46 -24.44
C VAL A 18 23.80 9.04 -23.16
N GLN A 19 22.55 8.70 -22.87
CA GLN A 19 21.98 8.97 -21.55
C GLN A 19 22.78 8.14 -20.54
N ALA A 20 23.59 8.81 -19.74
CA ALA A 20 24.26 8.18 -18.62
C ALA A 20 23.20 7.56 -17.71
N GLN A 21 23.18 6.23 -17.66
CA GLN A 21 22.28 5.51 -16.76
C GLN A 21 22.65 5.90 -15.32
N ARG A 22 21.66 6.39 -14.58
CA ARG A 22 21.82 6.67 -13.16
C ARG A 22 22.09 5.36 -12.43
N PRO A 23 23.02 5.33 -11.48
CA PRO A 23 23.22 4.15 -10.65
C PRO A 23 21.93 3.80 -9.90
N GLU A 24 21.59 2.53 -9.90
CA GLU A 24 20.33 2.04 -9.37
C GLU A 24 20.57 0.86 -8.43
N VAL A 25 19.85 0.85 -7.32
CA VAL A 25 19.78 -0.28 -6.40
C VAL A 25 18.40 -0.92 -6.53
N THR A 26 18.38 -2.24 -6.73
CA THR A 26 17.14 -3.01 -6.84
C THR A 26 16.90 -3.80 -5.57
N ILE A 27 15.73 -3.60 -4.96
CA ILE A 27 15.24 -4.38 -3.82
C ILE A 27 14.21 -5.35 -4.35
N THR A 28 14.44 -6.66 -4.15
CA THR A 28 13.49 -7.71 -4.56
C THR A 28 12.82 -8.30 -3.34
N LEU A 29 11.49 -8.28 -3.34
CA LEU A 29 10.65 -8.78 -2.26
C LEU A 29 9.75 -9.89 -2.80
N ASN A 30 9.71 -11.03 -2.12
CA ASN A 30 8.82 -12.14 -2.45
C ASN A 30 7.57 -12.17 -1.55
N GLU A 31 6.59 -12.99 -1.91
CA GLU A 31 5.35 -13.12 -1.14
C GLU A 31 5.60 -13.62 0.29
N SER A 32 6.60 -14.51 0.51
CA SER A 32 6.90 -15.04 1.84
C SER A 32 7.45 -13.99 2.80
N PHE A 33 8.13 -12.95 2.29
CA PHE A 33 8.53 -11.80 3.10
C PHE A 33 7.30 -11.10 3.69
N PHE A 34 6.28 -10.84 2.86
CA PHE A 34 5.05 -10.20 3.32
C PHE A 34 4.25 -11.09 4.26
N ASP A 35 4.20 -12.40 4.02
CA ASP A 35 3.56 -13.33 4.94
C ASP A 35 4.21 -13.27 6.34
N SER A 36 5.54 -13.23 6.41
CA SER A 36 6.28 -13.11 7.66
C SER A 36 6.04 -11.77 8.37
N VAL A 37 5.99 -10.67 7.60
CA VAL A 37 5.67 -9.33 8.14
C VAL A 37 4.25 -9.30 8.71
N LEU A 38 3.27 -9.85 7.99
CA LEU A 38 1.89 -9.93 8.44
C LEU A 38 1.77 -10.80 9.69
N ASP A 39 2.45 -11.96 9.74
CA ASP A 39 2.47 -12.82 10.93
C ASP A 39 3.01 -12.05 12.16
N ALA A 40 4.13 -11.36 11.99
CA ALA A 40 4.70 -10.54 13.06
C ALA A 40 3.77 -9.39 13.49
N LEU A 41 3.10 -8.75 12.52
CA LEU A 41 2.17 -7.66 12.79
C LEU A 41 0.97 -8.16 13.61
N PHE A 42 0.30 -9.22 13.17
CA PHE A 42 -0.86 -9.77 13.88
C PHE A 42 -0.52 -10.37 15.24
N GLN A 43 0.73 -10.85 15.44
CA GLN A 43 1.19 -11.37 16.73
C GLN A 43 1.53 -10.26 17.74
N ASN A 44 2.08 -9.14 17.27
CA ASN A 44 2.68 -8.13 18.15
C ASN A 44 1.87 -6.83 18.28
N ALA A 45 1.07 -6.46 17.27
CA ALA A 45 0.35 -5.18 17.27
C ALA A 45 -1.06 -5.27 17.89
N GLY A 46 -1.52 -6.47 18.26
CA GLY A 46 -2.91 -6.69 18.68
C GLY A 46 -3.90 -6.55 17.51
N PRO A 47 -5.20 -6.49 17.82
CA PRO A 47 -6.23 -6.38 16.79
C PRO A 47 -6.10 -5.06 16.02
N ILE A 48 -6.00 -5.14 14.69
CA ILE A 48 -6.00 -3.98 13.80
C ILE A 48 -7.46 -3.60 13.54
N GLU A 49 -7.92 -2.54 14.20
CA GLU A 49 -9.31 -2.09 14.11
C GLU A 49 -9.42 -0.76 13.36
N PHE A 50 -10.45 -0.65 12.54
CA PHE A 50 -10.83 0.59 11.85
C PHE A 50 -12.27 0.94 12.21
N ALA A 51 -12.52 2.20 12.56
CA ALA A 51 -13.89 2.68 12.68
C ALA A 51 -14.57 2.66 11.30
N ILE A 52 -15.81 2.18 11.24
CA ILE A 52 -16.60 2.24 10.03
C ILE A 52 -16.84 3.71 9.67
N ALA A 53 -16.57 4.06 8.41
CA ALA A 53 -16.85 5.40 7.91
C ALA A 53 -18.33 5.55 7.64
N SER A 54 -19.14 5.75 8.69
CA SER A 54 -20.54 6.17 8.52
C SER A 54 -20.59 7.62 8.04
N ASN A 55 -21.51 7.94 7.13
CA ASN A 55 -21.73 9.30 6.64
C ASN A 55 -22.44 10.23 7.68
N GLY A 56 -22.56 9.78 8.93
CA GLY A 56 -23.10 10.55 10.03
C GLY A 56 -21.98 11.28 10.78
N THR A 57 -22.12 12.57 10.88
CA THR A 57 -21.35 13.47 11.74
C THR A 57 -21.34 12.95 13.18
N GLN A 58 -20.33 12.16 13.54
CA GLN A 58 -20.05 11.90 14.94
C GLN A 58 -18.70 12.55 15.29
N ASN A 59 -18.82 13.69 15.98
CA ASN A 59 -17.72 14.33 16.68
C ASN A 59 -17.08 13.30 17.63
N PHE A 60 -15.90 12.82 17.27
CA PHE A 60 -15.02 12.12 18.21
C PHE A 60 -14.47 13.16 19.21
N GLN A 61 -15.30 13.54 20.20
CA GLN A 61 -14.74 14.08 21.42
C GLN A 61 -14.02 12.95 22.13
N GLN A 62 -12.72 13.12 22.31
CA GLN A 62 -11.92 12.38 23.28
C GLN A 62 -12.71 12.26 24.58
N SER A 63 -13.25 11.08 24.87
CA SER A 63 -13.82 10.79 26.17
C SER A 63 -12.69 10.72 27.19
N LYS A 64 -12.43 11.84 27.86
CA LYS A 64 -11.83 11.85 29.16
C LYS A 64 -12.64 10.91 30.04
N GLN A 65 -11.94 9.97 30.68
CA GLN A 65 -12.49 9.08 31.68
C GLN A 65 -13.36 9.87 32.68
N ALA A 66 -14.65 9.71 32.60
CA ALA A 66 -15.53 9.99 33.69
C ALA A 66 -15.89 8.64 34.34
N LEU A 67 -15.34 8.38 35.49
CA LEU A 67 -15.80 7.34 36.40
C LEU A 67 -17.23 7.67 36.81
N SER A 68 -18.19 7.01 36.23
CA SER A 68 -19.55 6.96 36.77
C SER A 68 -19.92 5.52 37.01
N PHE A 69 -20.01 5.21 38.27
CA PHE A 69 -20.64 4.00 38.82
C PHE A 69 -22.14 4.02 38.50
N GLY A 70 -22.63 2.96 37.91
CA GLY A 70 -24.02 2.60 37.93
C GLY A 70 -24.77 2.82 36.61
N GLU A 71 -25.26 1.74 36.13
CA GLU A 71 -26.44 1.54 35.29
C GLU A 71 -26.28 1.01 33.87
N SER A 72 -26.89 -0.14 33.75
CA SER A 72 -27.53 -0.72 32.57
C SER A 72 -26.69 -0.88 31.31
N SER A 73 -26.45 -2.12 31.02
CA SER A 73 -25.97 -2.72 29.79
C SER A 73 -26.66 -2.21 28.51
N ASN A 74 -26.45 -0.97 28.16
CA ASN A 74 -26.55 -0.55 26.78
C ASN A 74 -25.18 -0.87 26.15
N ARG A 75 -24.99 -2.10 25.69
CA ARG A 75 -23.82 -2.45 24.85
C ARG A 75 -23.98 -1.64 23.58
N SER A 76 -23.43 -0.41 23.60
CA SER A 76 -23.35 0.41 22.41
C SER A 76 -22.62 -0.40 21.34
N CYS A 77 -23.26 -0.64 20.21
CA CYS A 77 -22.66 -1.32 19.07
C CYS A 77 -21.43 -0.54 18.62
N LYS A 78 -20.22 -1.07 18.87
CA LYS A 78 -19.00 -0.45 18.41
C LYS A 78 -18.89 -0.74 16.92
N GLU A 79 -19.12 0.28 16.09
CA GLU A 79 -19.02 0.17 14.64
C GLU A 79 -17.57 0.12 14.19
N VAL A 80 -17.03 -1.07 14.06
CA VAL A 80 -15.63 -1.31 13.70
C VAL A 80 -15.50 -2.45 12.70
N ILE A 81 -14.45 -2.36 11.91
CA ILE A 81 -13.91 -3.45 11.11
C ILE A 81 -12.60 -3.86 11.75
N GLN A 82 -12.48 -5.12 12.11
CA GLN A 82 -11.28 -5.71 12.67
C GLN A 82 -10.65 -6.63 11.62
N LEU A 83 -9.41 -6.35 11.24
CA LEU A 83 -8.66 -7.26 10.37
C LEU A 83 -8.23 -8.50 11.16
N GLN A 84 -8.30 -9.63 10.48
CA GLN A 84 -7.91 -10.93 11.00
C GLN A 84 -6.80 -11.53 10.12
N ARG A 85 -5.92 -12.30 10.74
CA ARG A 85 -4.88 -12.99 9.98
C ARG A 85 -5.47 -14.09 9.11
N GLU A 86 -6.46 -14.81 9.64
CA GLU A 86 -7.12 -15.93 8.97
C GLU A 86 -8.54 -16.12 9.50
N ASN A 87 -9.46 -16.49 8.63
CA ASN A 87 -10.80 -16.95 8.97
C ASN A 87 -11.35 -17.84 7.86
N ASN A 88 -11.96 -18.98 8.22
CA ASN A 88 -12.59 -19.93 7.30
C ASN A 88 -11.69 -20.36 6.12
N GLY A 89 -10.41 -20.60 6.37
CA GLY A 89 -9.46 -21.04 5.36
C GLY A 89 -8.98 -19.94 4.39
N VAL A 90 -9.46 -18.71 4.54
CA VAL A 90 -8.92 -17.55 3.83
C VAL A 90 -7.92 -16.83 4.74
N ARG A 91 -6.78 -16.47 4.19
CA ARG A 91 -5.70 -15.80 4.92
C ARG A 91 -5.44 -14.41 4.35
N THR A 92 -5.30 -13.41 5.23
CA THR A 92 -4.81 -12.09 4.85
C THR A 92 -3.38 -12.23 4.33
N ALA A 93 -3.13 -11.78 3.10
CA ALA A 93 -1.86 -12.00 2.41
C ALA A 93 -1.57 -10.88 1.41
N VAL A 94 -0.34 -10.84 0.90
CA VAL A 94 0.03 -10.05 -0.28
C VAL A 94 0.47 -11.03 -1.37
N ARG A 95 -0.09 -10.88 -2.56
CA ARG A 95 0.15 -11.76 -3.70
C ARG A 95 0.46 -10.95 -4.94
N PHE A 96 1.40 -11.43 -5.74
CA PHE A 96 1.84 -10.79 -6.98
C PHE A 96 1.42 -11.64 -8.18
N ARG A 97 0.49 -11.14 -8.98
CA ARG A 97 -0.07 -11.85 -10.12
C ARG A 97 -0.30 -10.88 -11.28
N GLU A 98 0.13 -11.26 -12.47
CA GLU A 98 -0.16 -10.54 -13.71
C GLU A 98 0.15 -9.02 -13.64
N GLY A 99 1.29 -8.67 -13.06
CA GLY A 99 1.68 -7.26 -12.90
C GLY A 99 0.90 -6.48 -11.84
N LYS A 100 0.11 -7.16 -11.00
CA LYS A 100 -0.72 -6.54 -9.97
C LYS A 100 -0.32 -7.02 -8.58
N ILE A 101 -0.48 -6.14 -7.61
CA ILE A 101 -0.40 -6.48 -6.19
C ILE A 101 -1.82 -6.71 -5.70
N LEU A 102 -2.11 -7.93 -5.29
CA LEU A 102 -3.40 -8.34 -4.75
C LEU A 102 -3.25 -8.61 -3.25
N ALA A 103 -4.25 -8.21 -2.47
CA ALA A 103 -4.26 -8.46 -1.04
C ALA A 103 -5.65 -8.94 -0.60
N PRO A 104 -5.88 -10.27 -0.47
CA PRO A 104 -7.04 -10.76 0.25
C PRO A 104 -6.93 -10.33 1.72
N LEU A 105 -7.95 -9.62 2.20
CA LEU A 105 -8.04 -9.11 3.57
C LEU A 105 -9.19 -9.81 4.27
N VAL A 106 -8.89 -10.55 5.31
CA VAL A 106 -9.90 -11.19 6.15
C VAL A 106 -10.33 -10.24 7.26
N PHE A 107 -11.61 -10.13 7.49
CA PHE A 107 -12.15 -9.20 8.47
C PHE A 107 -13.39 -9.75 9.20
N ALA A 108 -13.62 -9.19 10.38
CA ALA A 108 -14.90 -9.27 11.09
C ALA A 108 -15.27 -7.86 11.58
N GLY A 109 -16.52 -7.65 11.91
CA GLY A 109 -16.94 -6.34 12.38
C GLY A 109 -18.36 -6.29 12.87
N ASN A 110 -18.73 -5.12 13.36
CA ASN A 110 -20.08 -4.81 13.78
C ASN A 110 -20.53 -3.49 13.14
N TYR A 111 -21.75 -3.44 12.71
CA TYR A 111 -22.39 -2.28 12.13
C TYR A 111 -23.79 -2.12 12.70
N ASN A 112 -24.21 -0.89 12.91
CA ASN A 112 -25.52 -0.57 13.45
C ASN A 112 -26.37 0.20 12.41
N PRO A 113 -26.96 -0.53 11.42
CA PRO A 113 -27.84 0.11 10.46
C PRO A 113 -29.09 0.68 11.15
N PRO A 114 -29.68 1.77 10.63
CA PRO A 114 -30.92 2.31 11.16
C PRO A 114 -32.02 1.24 11.23
N PHE A 115 -32.74 1.20 12.35
CA PHE A 115 -33.90 0.33 12.62
C PHE A 115 -33.62 -1.17 12.77
N VAL A 116 -32.39 -1.64 12.54
CA VAL A 116 -32.06 -3.09 12.57
C VAL A 116 -31.34 -3.47 13.87
N GLY A 117 -30.61 -2.52 14.47
CA GLY A 117 -29.76 -2.79 15.61
C GLY A 117 -28.39 -3.29 15.21
N CYS A 118 -27.60 -3.75 16.18
CA CYS A 118 -26.24 -4.17 15.96
C CYS A 118 -26.13 -5.47 15.16
N VAL A 119 -25.54 -5.42 13.99
CA VAL A 119 -25.32 -6.56 13.08
C VAL A 119 -23.82 -6.89 13.08
N SER A 120 -23.49 -8.13 13.43
CA SER A 120 -22.14 -8.67 13.29
C SER A 120 -21.95 -9.26 11.91
N PHE A 121 -20.80 -9.03 11.30
CA PHE A 121 -20.44 -9.59 10.01
C PHE A 121 -19.00 -10.10 10.03
N ALA A 122 -18.70 -11.06 9.19
CA ALA A 122 -17.35 -11.55 8.93
C ALA A 122 -17.23 -11.94 7.46
N GLY A 123 -16.02 -11.91 6.95
CA GLY A 123 -15.78 -12.25 5.56
C GLY A 123 -14.35 -11.94 5.11
N TYR A 124 -14.18 -11.84 3.82
CA TYR A 124 -12.94 -11.36 3.23
C TYR A 124 -13.21 -10.40 2.07
N ALA A 125 -12.27 -9.48 1.86
CA ALA A 125 -12.25 -8.58 0.74
C ALA A 125 -11.08 -8.91 -0.18
N GLU A 126 -11.34 -8.97 -1.47
CA GLU A 126 -10.28 -8.96 -2.48
C GLU A 126 -9.91 -7.50 -2.73
N THR A 127 -8.64 -7.16 -2.54
CA THR A 127 -8.15 -5.81 -2.77
C THR A 127 -7.00 -5.79 -3.76
N SER A 128 -6.90 -4.72 -4.55
CA SER A 128 -5.68 -4.38 -5.30
C SER A 128 -4.93 -3.28 -4.58
N ILE A 129 -3.61 -3.29 -4.72
CA ILE A 129 -2.73 -2.25 -4.19
C ILE A 129 -1.97 -1.66 -5.37
N ASP A 130 -2.12 -0.35 -5.57
CA ASP A 130 -1.40 0.40 -6.56
C ASP A 130 -0.26 1.18 -5.87
N LEU A 131 0.97 1.00 -6.35
CA LEU A 131 2.14 1.77 -5.87
C LEU A 131 2.31 3.00 -6.73
N GLU A 132 2.55 4.14 -6.10
CA GLU A 132 2.73 5.43 -6.76
C GLU A 132 3.90 6.19 -6.13
N PHE A 133 4.77 6.76 -6.96
CA PHE A 133 5.79 7.68 -6.47
C PHE A 133 5.27 9.12 -6.46
N ASP A 134 5.01 9.63 -5.26
CA ASP A 134 4.63 11.03 -5.02
C ASP A 134 5.87 11.91 -5.15
N GLN A 135 6.07 12.49 -6.34
CA GLN A 135 7.23 13.33 -6.64
C GLN A 135 7.26 14.62 -5.83
N GLN A 136 6.12 15.17 -5.44
CA GLN A 136 6.07 16.43 -4.68
C GLN A 136 6.56 16.21 -3.26
N ASN A 137 6.16 15.11 -2.62
CA ASN A 137 6.53 14.78 -1.25
C ASN A 137 7.70 13.81 -1.16
N GLN A 138 8.29 13.41 -2.30
CA GLN A 138 9.45 12.52 -2.39
C GLN A 138 9.26 11.23 -1.59
N ARG A 139 8.14 10.53 -1.81
CA ARG A 139 7.77 9.31 -1.10
C ARG A 139 7.11 8.28 -2.00
N LEU A 140 7.31 7.02 -1.69
CA LEU A 140 6.52 5.92 -2.26
C LEU A 140 5.27 5.72 -1.41
N ILE A 141 4.12 5.76 -2.06
CA ILE A 141 2.83 5.50 -1.44
C ILE A 141 2.15 4.30 -2.06
N ALA A 142 1.28 3.65 -1.28
CA ALA A 142 0.39 2.61 -1.76
C ALA A 142 -1.06 3.06 -1.58
N ARG A 143 -1.91 2.72 -2.55
CA ARG A 143 -3.36 2.91 -2.48
C ARG A 143 -4.06 1.57 -2.59
N ALA A 144 -4.83 1.23 -1.57
CA ALA A 144 -5.63 0.02 -1.56
C ALA A 144 -7.02 0.30 -2.13
N ARG A 145 -7.51 -0.59 -3.00
CA ARG A 145 -8.85 -0.55 -3.58
C ARG A 145 -9.52 -1.88 -3.39
N VAL A 146 -10.70 -1.89 -2.80
CA VAL A 146 -11.54 -3.07 -2.67
C VAL A 146 -12.15 -3.41 -4.03
N LEU A 147 -11.94 -4.63 -4.50
CA LEU A 147 -12.48 -5.15 -5.76
C LEU A 147 -13.77 -5.91 -5.52
N ASN A 148 -13.79 -6.75 -4.49
CA ASN A 148 -14.91 -7.60 -4.14
C ASN A 148 -14.95 -7.88 -2.65
N VAL A 149 -16.14 -8.15 -2.11
CA VAL A 149 -16.34 -8.56 -0.71
C VAL A 149 -17.21 -9.79 -0.66
N SER A 150 -16.72 -10.82 0.03
CA SER A 150 -17.45 -12.05 0.32
C SER A 150 -17.76 -12.10 1.81
N LEU A 151 -19.05 -12.17 2.17
CA LEU A 151 -19.50 -12.27 3.56
C LEU A 151 -19.89 -13.69 3.90
N ASN A 152 -19.50 -14.14 5.09
CA ASN A 152 -19.87 -15.43 5.62
C ASN A 152 -21.31 -15.39 6.17
N GLY A 153 -22.14 -16.34 5.74
CA GLY A 153 -23.49 -16.53 6.31
C GLY A 153 -24.60 -15.62 5.78
N THR A 154 -24.33 -14.71 4.86
CA THR A 154 -25.36 -13.78 4.34
C THR A 154 -25.97 -14.20 2.99
N GLY A 155 -25.52 -15.33 2.41
CA GLY A 155 -25.95 -15.74 1.07
C GLY A 155 -25.67 -14.71 -0.03
N GLY A 156 -24.73 -13.78 0.20
CA GLY A 156 -24.39 -12.70 -0.73
C GLY A 156 -25.24 -11.44 -0.60
N VAL A 157 -26.30 -11.47 0.22
CA VAL A 157 -27.15 -10.30 0.47
C VAL A 157 -26.42 -9.31 1.38
N GLY A 158 -26.26 -8.06 0.93
CA GLY A 158 -25.57 -7.01 1.69
C GLY A 158 -24.07 -6.85 1.36
N GLY A 159 -23.49 -7.70 0.52
CA GLY A 159 -22.08 -7.60 0.14
C GLY A 159 -21.69 -6.25 -0.42
N SER A 160 -22.52 -5.63 -1.25
CA SER A 160 -22.26 -4.30 -1.81
C SER A 160 -22.25 -3.19 -0.76
N VAL A 161 -23.13 -3.27 0.25
CA VAL A 161 -23.18 -2.30 1.35
C VAL A 161 -21.90 -2.40 2.18
N ILE A 162 -21.54 -3.61 2.56
CA ILE A 162 -20.30 -3.86 3.31
C ILE A 162 -19.05 -3.50 2.47
N ALA A 163 -19.03 -3.81 1.17
CA ALA A 163 -17.95 -3.39 0.28
C ALA A 163 -17.75 -1.87 0.30
N ASN A 164 -18.84 -1.11 0.20
CA ASN A 164 -18.78 0.34 0.26
C ASN A 164 -18.32 0.86 1.64
N LEU A 165 -18.74 0.23 2.73
CA LEU A 165 -18.29 0.56 4.08
C LEU A 165 -16.81 0.28 4.27
N VAL A 166 -16.32 -0.88 3.81
CA VAL A 166 -14.90 -1.27 3.86
C VAL A 166 -14.08 -0.32 3.00
N GLN A 167 -14.48 -0.06 1.75
CA GLN A 167 -13.79 0.88 0.87
C GLN A 167 -13.74 2.29 1.47
N GLY A 168 -14.86 2.80 1.96
CA GLY A 168 -14.93 4.13 2.58
C GLY A 168 -14.07 4.24 3.83
N SER A 169 -13.92 3.15 4.60
CA SER A 169 -13.03 3.10 5.76
C SER A 169 -11.55 3.09 5.35
N ILE A 170 -11.20 2.34 4.30
CA ILE A 170 -9.84 2.33 3.72
C ILE A 170 -9.49 3.72 3.19
N ASP A 171 -10.37 4.34 2.41
CA ASP A 171 -10.10 5.64 1.80
C ASP A 171 -9.92 6.76 2.84
N LYS A 172 -10.73 6.76 3.88
CA LYS A 172 -10.69 7.81 4.91
C LYS A 172 -9.61 7.61 5.97
N ARG A 173 -9.17 6.37 6.22
CA ARG A 173 -8.32 6.05 7.37
C ARG A 173 -6.94 5.53 6.99
N ILE A 174 -6.81 4.92 5.82
CA ILE A 174 -5.61 4.20 5.41
C ILE A 174 -4.99 4.87 4.19
N ASN A 175 -5.76 5.17 3.16
CA ASN A 175 -5.24 5.72 1.91
C ASN A 175 -4.85 7.20 2.02
N PRO A 176 -3.69 7.57 1.48
CA PRO A 176 -2.62 6.69 1.00
C PRO A 176 -1.75 6.15 2.14
N ILE A 177 -1.25 4.93 1.99
CA ILE A 177 -0.26 4.33 2.89
C ILE A 177 1.12 4.83 2.49
N GLU A 178 1.84 5.52 3.36
CA GLU A 178 3.24 5.87 3.12
C GLU A 178 4.13 4.65 3.34
N ILE A 179 4.80 4.17 2.28
CA ILE A 179 5.71 3.03 2.37
C ILE A 179 7.08 3.50 2.87
N PHE A 180 7.66 4.49 2.21
CA PHE A 180 8.88 5.16 2.65
C PHE A 180 9.06 6.52 1.98
N ARG A 181 9.94 7.33 2.59
CA ARG A 181 10.44 8.59 2.02
C ARG A 181 11.83 8.43 1.45
N MET A 182 12.13 9.14 0.38
CA MET A 182 13.43 9.12 -0.30
C MET A 182 14.60 9.48 0.63
N GLU A 183 14.35 10.38 1.59
CA GLU A 183 15.35 10.75 2.59
C GLU A 183 15.90 9.55 3.36
N ARG A 184 15.03 8.57 3.70
CA ARG A 184 15.40 7.37 4.46
C ARG A 184 16.23 6.37 3.64
N LEU A 185 16.22 6.50 2.33
CA LEU A 185 17.03 5.70 1.42
C LEU A 185 18.34 6.40 1.05
N SER A 186 18.53 7.65 1.51
CA SER A 186 19.76 8.41 1.27
C SER A 186 20.73 8.22 2.44
N PHE A 187 21.99 7.94 2.16
CA PHE A 187 22.99 7.66 3.19
C PHE A 187 24.39 8.15 2.79
N LEU A 188 25.28 8.22 3.76
CA LEU A 188 26.67 8.60 3.57
C LEU A 188 27.54 7.34 3.53
N VAL A 189 28.29 7.17 2.47
CA VAL A 189 29.32 6.12 2.34
C VAL A 189 30.65 6.72 2.81
N PRO A 190 31.25 6.21 3.89
CA PRO A 190 32.54 6.71 4.35
C PRO A 190 33.62 6.30 3.35
N VAL A 191 34.43 7.29 2.91
CA VAL A 191 35.57 7.05 2.00
C VAL A 191 36.83 7.46 2.73
N GLN A 192 37.79 6.53 2.84
CA GLN A 192 39.07 6.76 3.52
C GLN A 192 39.79 7.97 2.90
N ASN A 193 40.30 8.86 3.74
CA ASN A 193 41.10 10.05 3.41
C ASN A 193 40.41 11.18 2.64
N THR A 194 39.17 11.05 2.25
CA THR A 194 38.49 12.09 1.43
C THR A 194 37.14 12.57 2.02
N GLY A 195 36.78 12.07 3.22
CA GLY A 195 35.48 12.40 3.84
C GLY A 195 34.42 11.37 3.48
N GLY A 196 33.24 11.77 3.06
CA GLY A 196 32.15 10.87 2.72
C GLY A 196 31.58 11.16 1.34
N LEU A 197 31.08 10.13 0.70
CA LEU A 197 30.29 10.22 -0.52
C LEU A 197 28.81 10.10 -0.15
N ARG A 198 28.02 11.14 -0.36
CA ARG A 198 26.59 11.10 -0.13
C ARG A 198 25.89 10.41 -1.30
N MET A 199 25.22 9.30 -1.01
CA MET A 199 24.27 8.66 -1.93
C MET A 199 22.88 9.23 -1.67
N LYS A 200 22.40 10.08 -2.58
CA LYS A 200 21.07 10.68 -2.52
C LYS A 200 20.12 9.89 -3.42
N ALA A 201 19.06 9.34 -2.84
CA ALA A 201 17.99 8.73 -3.60
C ALA A 201 17.19 9.84 -4.33
N VAL A 202 16.99 9.70 -5.65
CA VAL A 202 16.40 10.75 -6.51
C VAL A 202 15.20 10.25 -7.31
N GLY A 203 14.94 8.96 -7.32
CA GLY A 203 13.78 8.39 -8.01
C GLY A 203 13.50 6.96 -7.60
N VAL A 204 12.25 6.55 -7.76
CA VAL A 204 11.80 5.18 -7.52
C VAL A 204 10.91 4.75 -8.66
N ARG A 205 11.11 3.53 -9.13
CA ARG A 205 10.17 2.79 -9.97
C ARG A 205 9.96 1.40 -9.40
N HIS A 206 8.92 0.74 -9.80
CA HIS A 206 8.63 -0.63 -9.35
C HIS A 206 8.18 -1.49 -10.52
N ASP A 207 8.46 -2.78 -10.42
CA ASP A 207 7.99 -3.81 -11.33
C ASP A 207 7.38 -4.95 -10.51
N VAL A 208 6.23 -5.44 -10.94
CA VAL A 208 5.54 -6.55 -10.33
C VAL A 208 5.56 -7.74 -11.28
N ASP A 209 6.21 -8.81 -10.87
CA ASP A 209 6.21 -10.10 -11.56
C ASP A 209 5.38 -11.12 -10.76
N ASN A 210 5.22 -12.33 -11.32
CA ASN A 210 4.57 -13.41 -10.58
C ASN A 210 5.42 -13.82 -9.36
N GLY A 211 4.88 -13.57 -8.17
CA GLY A 211 5.50 -13.88 -6.89
C GLY A 211 6.58 -12.92 -6.40
N LEU A 212 6.90 -11.85 -7.17
CA LEU A 212 7.98 -10.92 -6.84
C LEU A 212 7.59 -9.46 -7.07
N LEU A 213 8.00 -8.59 -6.15
CA LEU A 213 7.99 -7.14 -6.30
C LEU A 213 9.45 -6.66 -6.35
N ARG A 214 9.81 -5.92 -7.41
CA ARG A 214 11.10 -5.24 -7.51
C ARG A 214 10.89 -3.75 -7.35
N ILE A 215 11.65 -3.15 -6.45
CA ILE A 215 11.68 -1.70 -6.24
C ILE A 215 13.07 -1.23 -6.66
N HIS A 216 13.12 -0.34 -7.62
CA HIS A 216 14.34 0.24 -8.18
C HIS A 216 14.49 1.66 -7.66
N VAL A 217 15.59 1.92 -6.98
CA VAL A 217 15.91 3.23 -6.42
C VAL A 217 17.09 3.81 -7.19
N ALA A 218 16.86 4.91 -7.88
CA ALA A 218 17.91 5.64 -8.60
C ALA A 218 18.65 6.59 -7.64
N TYR A 219 19.96 6.66 -7.77
CA TYR A 219 20.82 7.47 -6.92
C TYR A 219 21.62 8.51 -7.70
N GLU A 220 21.93 9.60 -7.01
CA GLU A 220 22.96 10.56 -7.37
C GLU A 220 24.01 10.60 -6.27
N PHE A 221 25.28 10.79 -6.69
CA PHE A 221 26.40 10.90 -5.76
C PHE A 221 26.81 12.37 -5.65
N ALA A 222 26.91 12.86 -4.42
CA ALA A 222 27.41 14.20 -4.09
C ALA A 222 28.52 14.10 -3.03
N LYS A 223 29.45 15.05 -3.08
CA LYS A 223 30.47 15.22 -2.02
C LYS A 223 29.86 15.93 -0.82
#